data_6df6820e8925cff9c77551e6b9984339
#
_entry.id   6df6820e8925cff9c77551e6b9984339
#
_cell.length_a   1.000
_cell.length_b   1.000
_cell.length_c   1.000
_cell.angle_alpha   90.00
_cell.angle_beta   90.00
_cell.angle_gamma   90.00
#
_symmetry.space_group_name_H-M   'P 1'
#
loop_
_entity.id
_entity.type
_entity.pdbx_description
1 polymer ?
#
loop_
_entity_poly.entity_id
_entity_poly.type
_entity_poly.pdbx_seq_one_letter_code
_entity_poly.pdbx_strand_id
1 'polypeptide(L)'
;MKIGYVRVSTVEQNEIRQEVLMKELGVERVYIDKASGRNMKRPQLEEMMNFMREGDVIVVESISRLSRSIRDFLYLLDKFQQEGVRLVSQKEQLDTDTPQGRFMLNIFASLGEFEADQNKQRQREGIELVKAGNLLR
;
A
#
# COMPACT_ATOMS: atom_id res chain seq x y z
N MET A 1 8.97 -6.46 -17.10
CA MET A 1 8.07 -7.57 -16.70
C MET A 1 6.90 -7.00 -15.94
N LYS A 2 5.71 -7.50 -16.20
CA LYS A 2 4.51 -7.21 -15.39
C LYS A 2 4.40 -8.21 -14.26
N ILE A 3 4.41 -7.73 -13.03
CA ILE A 3 4.37 -8.52 -11.81
C ILE A 3 3.09 -8.17 -11.07
N GLY A 4 2.31 -9.18 -10.71
CA GLY A 4 1.09 -9.00 -9.94
C GLY A 4 1.31 -9.24 -8.46
N TYR A 5 0.69 -8.43 -7.63
CA TYR A 5 0.60 -8.68 -6.20
C TYR A 5 -0.85 -8.85 -5.80
N VAL A 6 -1.12 -9.93 -5.10
CA VAL A 6 -2.45 -10.31 -4.65
C VAL A 6 -2.41 -10.53 -3.15
N ARG A 7 -3.34 -9.91 -2.43
CA ARG A 7 -3.56 -10.18 -1.02
C ARG A 7 -4.99 -10.63 -0.82
N VAL A 8 -5.17 -11.80 -0.22
CA VAL A 8 -6.48 -12.38 0.02
C VAL A 8 -6.64 -12.71 1.50
N SER A 9 -7.86 -12.65 1.97
CA SER A 9 -8.22 -13.27 3.24
C SER A 9 -8.23 -14.80 3.02
N THR A 10 -8.49 -15.57 4.07
CA THR A 10 -8.48 -17.04 4.02
C THR A 10 -9.58 -17.66 3.13
N VAL A 11 -10.31 -16.86 2.36
CA VAL A 11 -11.42 -17.32 1.50
C VAL A 11 -10.90 -17.61 0.08
N GLU A 12 -10.90 -18.87 -0.32
CA GLU A 12 -10.39 -19.36 -1.61
C GLU A 12 -10.99 -18.67 -2.83
N GLN A 13 -12.28 -18.31 -2.77
CA GLN A 13 -12.99 -17.70 -3.89
C GLN A 13 -12.35 -16.36 -4.33
N ASN A 14 -11.87 -15.58 -3.36
CA ASN A 14 -11.22 -14.29 -3.66
C ASN A 14 -9.87 -14.48 -4.35
N GLU A 15 -9.13 -15.52 -4.00
CA GLU A 15 -7.86 -15.85 -4.62
C GLU A 15 -8.03 -16.18 -6.09
N ILE A 16 -8.98 -17.06 -6.43
CA ILE A 16 -9.24 -17.46 -7.82
C ILE A 16 -9.66 -16.25 -8.65
N ARG A 17 -10.53 -15.40 -8.14
CA ARG A 17 -10.99 -14.20 -8.84
C ARG A 17 -9.83 -13.25 -9.14
N GLN A 18 -8.96 -13.04 -8.19
CA GLN A 18 -7.81 -12.16 -8.37
C GLN A 18 -6.78 -12.76 -9.33
N GLU A 19 -6.55 -14.07 -9.29
CA GLU A 19 -5.67 -14.75 -10.24
C GLU A 19 -6.17 -14.61 -11.68
N VAL A 20 -7.48 -14.77 -11.91
CA VAL A 20 -8.08 -14.57 -13.22
C VAL A 20 -7.88 -13.13 -13.69
N LEU A 21 -8.12 -12.15 -12.81
CA LEU A 21 -7.90 -10.75 -13.11
C LEU A 21 -6.45 -10.48 -13.52
N MET A 22 -5.50 -11.03 -12.80
CA MET A 22 -4.08 -10.85 -13.11
C MET A 22 -3.72 -11.41 -14.49
N LYS A 23 -4.27 -12.56 -14.85
CA LYS A 23 -4.08 -13.11 -16.20
C LYS A 23 -4.65 -12.20 -17.28
N GLU A 24 -5.84 -11.67 -17.05
CA GLU A 24 -6.48 -10.74 -18.00
C GLU A 24 -5.64 -9.46 -18.18
N LEU A 25 -4.95 -9.02 -17.12
CA LEU A 25 -4.09 -7.84 -17.15
C LEU A 25 -2.70 -8.11 -17.75
N GLY A 26 -2.43 -9.35 -18.16
CA GLY A 26 -1.17 -9.71 -18.79
C GLY A 26 0.00 -9.83 -17.84
N VAL A 27 -0.26 -10.15 -16.58
CA VAL A 27 0.76 -10.32 -15.57
C VAL A 27 1.54 -11.62 -15.80
N GLU A 28 2.87 -11.52 -15.77
CA GLU A 28 3.76 -12.67 -16.04
C GLU A 28 4.11 -13.45 -14.78
N ARG A 29 4.10 -12.82 -13.63
CA ARG A 29 4.44 -13.43 -12.35
C ARG A 29 3.55 -12.86 -11.25
N VAL A 30 3.02 -13.71 -10.38
CA VAL A 30 2.10 -13.31 -9.32
C VAL A 30 2.67 -13.70 -7.95
N TYR A 31 2.64 -12.76 -7.02
CA TYR A 31 2.96 -12.99 -5.62
C TYR A 31 1.67 -12.88 -4.81
N ILE A 32 1.38 -13.89 -4.00
CA ILE A 32 0.11 -13.98 -3.26
C ILE A 32 0.40 -14.09 -1.77
N ASP A 33 -0.06 -13.11 -1.00
CA ASP A 33 -0.07 -13.16 0.45
C ASP A 33 -1.47 -13.50 0.96
N LYS A 34 -1.53 -14.44 1.89
CA LYS A 34 -2.76 -14.80 2.59
C LYS A 34 -2.72 -14.15 3.97
N ALA A 35 -3.61 -13.17 4.18
CA ALA A 35 -3.68 -12.45 5.43
C ALA A 35 -4.82 -12.99 6.29
N SER A 36 -4.51 -13.65 7.39
CA SER A 36 -5.46 -13.85 8.47
C SER A 36 -5.44 -12.59 9.35
N GLY A 37 -6.60 -12.22 9.91
CA GLY A 37 -6.88 -10.89 10.46
C GLY A 37 -5.91 -10.28 11.47
N ARG A 38 -4.97 -11.05 12.04
CA ARG A 38 -3.93 -10.53 12.95
C ARG A 38 -2.53 -10.69 12.42
N ASN A 39 -2.36 -11.40 11.29
CA ASN A 39 -1.04 -11.61 10.73
C ASN A 39 -0.64 -10.39 9.90
N MET A 40 0.28 -9.61 10.45
CA MET A 40 0.80 -8.39 9.83
C MET A 40 1.91 -8.67 8.81
N LYS A 41 2.36 -9.91 8.70
CA LYS A 41 3.47 -10.27 7.82
C LYS A 41 2.99 -10.46 6.38
N ARG A 42 3.79 -9.95 5.45
CA ARG A 42 3.54 -10.05 4.02
C ARG A 42 4.80 -10.58 3.33
N PRO A 43 5.12 -11.87 3.52
CA PRO A 43 6.39 -12.42 3.02
C PRO A 43 6.49 -12.39 1.49
N GLN A 44 5.37 -12.55 0.79
CA GLN A 44 5.37 -12.52 -0.67
C GLN A 44 5.56 -11.09 -1.20
N LEU A 45 5.06 -10.09 -0.50
CA LEU A 45 5.34 -8.69 -0.84
C LEU A 45 6.84 -8.40 -0.72
N GLU A 46 7.47 -8.88 0.35
CA GLU A 46 8.91 -8.71 0.55
C GLU A 46 9.72 -9.42 -0.55
N GLU A 47 9.34 -10.64 -0.91
CA GLU A 47 9.99 -11.36 -2.00
C GLU A 47 9.85 -10.63 -3.34
N MET A 48 8.66 -10.10 -3.61
CA MET A 48 8.42 -9.31 -4.80
C MET A 48 9.32 -8.07 -4.84
N MET A 49 9.43 -7.36 -3.73
CA MET A 49 10.27 -6.17 -3.64
C MET A 49 11.75 -6.48 -3.83
N ASN A 50 12.20 -7.66 -3.43
CA ASN A 50 13.57 -8.12 -3.68
C ASN A 50 13.78 -8.59 -5.11
N PHE A 51 12.75 -9.06 -5.77
CA PHE A 51 12.79 -9.56 -7.15
C PHE A 51 12.69 -8.44 -8.19
N MET A 52 11.86 -7.42 -7.93
CA MET A 52 11.59 -6.37 -8.91
C MET A 52 12.83 -5.58 -9.31
N ARG A 53 12.86 -5.11 -10.54
CA ARG A 53 13.99 -4.39 -11.12
C ARG A 53 13.48 -3.18 -11.89
N GLU A 54 14.41 -2.27 -12.20
CA GLU A 54 14.13 -1.12 -13.04
C GLU A 54 13.39 -1.53 -14.32
N GLY A 55 12.30 -0.83 -14.63
CA GLY A 55 11.46 -1.10 -15.78
C GLY A 55 10.32 -2.07 -15.53
N ASP A 56 10.30 -2.74 -14.40
CA ASP A 56 9.18 -3.63 -14.05
C ASP A 56 7.92 -2.83 -13.69
N VAL A 57 6.77 -3.46 -13.88
CA VAL A 57 5.46 -2.90 -13.54
C VAL A 57 4.80 -3.79 -12.50
N ILE A 58 4.47 -3.21 -11.36
CA ILE A 58 3.68 -3.90 -10.33
C ILE A 58 2.21 -3.59 -10.58
N VAL A 59 1.40 -4.64 -10.70
CA VAL A 59 -0.04 -4.54 -10.93
C VAL A 59 -0.78 -5.07 -9.72
N VAL A 60 -1.71 -4.26 -9.21
CA VAL A 60 -2.58 -4.64 -8.09
C VAL A 60 -4.04 -4.39 -8.45
N GLU A 61 -4.95 -5.13 -7.82
CA GLU A 61 -6.38 -4.93 -8.00
C GLU A 61 -6.81 -3.58 -7.44
N SER A 62 -6.30 -3.23 -6.25
CA SER A 62 -6.60 -1.96 -5.59
C SER A 62 -5.49 -1.58 -4.63
N ILE A 63 -5.44 -0.30 -4.27
CA ILE A 63 -4.49 0.21 -3.28
C ILE A 63 -4.70 -0.48 -1.93
N SER A 64 -5.95 -0.76 -1.56
CA SER A 64 -6.26 -1.42 -0.29
C SER A 64 -5.76 -2.87 -0.23
N ARG A 65 -5.51 -3.50 -1.37
CA ARG A 65 -4.91 -4.84 -1.42
C ARG A 65 -3.39 -4.80 -1.37
N LEU A 66 -2.79 -3.67 -1.69
CA LEU A 66 -1.34 -3.49 -1.62
C LEU A 66 -0.89 -3.02 -0.24
N SER A 67 -1.61 -2.08 0.34
CA SER A 67 -1.20 -1.40 1.57
C SER A 67 -2.33 -1.38 2.60
N ARG A 68 -1.97 -1.19 3.87
CA ARG A 68 -2.90 -1.17 5.00
C ARG A 68 -3.29 0.24 5.42
N SER A 69 -2.47 1.22 5.07
CA SER A 69 -2.64 2.61 5.47
C SER A 69 -2.00 3.50 4.42
N ILE A 70 -2.29 4.78 4.48
CA ILE A 70 -1.66 5.76 3.62
C ILE A 70 -0.15 5.81 3.85
N ARG A 71 0.29 5.71 5.10
CA ARG A 71 1.72 5.68 5.44
C ARG A 71 2.41 4.47 4.81
N ASP A 72 1.81 3.29 4.91
CA ASP A 72 2.33 2.07 4.30
C ASP A 72 2.40 2.21 2.78
N PHE A 73 1.35 2.77 2.17
CA PHE A 73 1.31 3.00 0.73
C PHE A 73 2.43 3.94 0.27
N LEU A 74 2.63 5.05 0.97
CA LEU A 74 3.67 6.00 0.63
C LEU A 74 5.07 5.40 0.78
N TYR A 75 5.27 4.57 1.79
CA TYR A 75 6.51 3.82 1.97
C TYR A 75 6.78 2.90 0.78
N LEU A 76 5.78 2.14 0.34
CA LEU A 76 5.92 1.23 -0.80
C LEU A 76 6.18 2.00 -2.10
N LEU A 77 5.48 3.11 -2.30
CA LEU A 77 5.69 3.96 -3.48
C LEU A 77 7.12 4.50 -3.53
N ASP A 78 7.65 4.93 -2.39
CA ASP A 78 9.02 5.42 -2.31
C ASP A 78 10.01 4.32 -2.72
N LYS A 79 9.80 3.10 -2.25
CA LYS A 79 10.61 1.95 -2.63
C LYS A 79 10.52 1.66 -4.11
N PHE A 80 9.33 1.67 -4.69
CA PHE A 80 9.13 1.44 -6.11
C PHE A 80 9.84 2.52 -6.95
N GLN A 81 9.74 3.78 -6.55
CA GLN A 81 10.40 4.88 -7.25
C GLN A 81 11.91 4.77 -7.19
N GLN A 82 12.47 4.39 -6.04
CA GLN A 82 13.90 4.19 -5.87
C GLN A 82 14.44 3.10 -6.80
N GLU A 83 13.64 2.06 -7.05
CA GLU A 83 14.02 0.94 -7.91
C GLU A 83 13.63 1.15 -9.38
N GLY A 84 13.00 2.27 -9.71
CA GLY A 84 12.55 2.53 -11.08
C GLY A 84 11.38 1.66 -11.51
N VAL A 85 10.52 1.29 -10.58
CA VAL A 85 9.37 0.40 -10.79
C VAL A 85 8.08 1.20 -10.86
N ARG A 86 7.25 0.88 -11.85
CA ARG A 86 5.95 1.50 -12.07
C ARG A 86 4.87 0.73 -11.31
N LEU A 87 3.89 1.45 -10.76
CA LEU A 87 2.74 0.85 -10.10
C LEU A 87 1.46 1.15 -10.88
N VAL A 88 0.65 0.11 -11.09
CA VAL A 88 -0.68 0.22 -11.69
C VAL A 88 -1.69 -0.41 -10.75
N SER A 89 -2.70 0.36 -10.35
CA SER A 89 -3.82 -0.13 -9.55
C SER A 89 -5.09 -0.08 -10.38
N GLN A 90 -5.75 -1.21 -10.53
CA GLN A 90 -6.89 -1.39 -11.44
C GLN A 90 -8.12 -0.60 -10.97
N LYS A 91 -8.49 -0.74 -9.70
CA LYS A 91 -9.70 -0.14 -9.17
C LYS A 91 -9.70 1.38 -9.25
N GLU A 92 -8.61 2.00 -8.86
CA GLU A 92 -8.47 3.45 -8.86
C GLU A 92 -8.05 4.01 -10.22
N GLN A 93 -7.74 3.14 -11.18
CA GLN A 93 -7.16 3.51 -12.47
C GLN A 93 -5.91 4.38 -12.28
N LEU A 94 -5.12 4.02 -11.29
CA LEU A 94 -3.87 4.70 -10.97
C LEU A 94 -2.73 4.07 -11.74
N ASP A 95 -1.91 4.93 -12.36
CA ASP A 95 -0.70 4.53 -13.04
C ASP A 95 0.36 5.61 -12.73
N THR A 96 1.42 5.21 -12.05
CA THR A 96 2.43 6.16 -11.56
C THR A 96 3.21 6.87 -12.67
N ASP A 97 3.18 6.35 -13.90
CA ASP A 97 3.86 6.97 -15.04
C ASP A 97 2.99 8.00 -15.77
N THR A 98 1.75 8.20 -15.37
CA THR A 98 0.86 9.18 -16.00
C THR A 98 0.82 10.47 -15.20
N PRO A 99 0.50 11.62 -15.86
CA PRO A 99 0.29 12.88 -15.13
C PRO A 99 -0.81 12.80 -14.08
N GLN A 100 -1.91 12.09 -14.39
CA GLN A 100 -3.01 11.88 -13.45
C GLN A 100 -2.55 11.05 -12.26
N GLY A 101 -1.74 10.01 -12.50
CA GLY A 101 -1.17 9.20 -11.44
C GLY A 101 -0.30 10.01 -10.50
N ARG A 102 0.57 10.86 -11.05
CA ARG A 102 1.42 11.74 -10.26
C ARG A 102 0.60 12.73 -9.43
N PHE A 103 -0.47 13.25 -10.00
CA PHE A 103 -1.39 14.15 -9.28
C PHE A 103 -2.03 13.41 -8.09
N MET A 104 -2.52 12.20 -8.31
CA MET A 104 -3.10 11.37 -7.23
C MET A 104 -2.08 11.08 -6.13
N LEU A 105 -0.83 10.79 -6.51
CA LEU A 105 0.24 10.54 -5.53
C LEU A 105 0.52 11.77 -4.67
N ASN A 106 0.48 12.95 -5.26
CA ASN A 106 0.64 14.20 -4.51
C ASN A 106 -0.50 14.42 -3.51
N ILE A 107 -1.72 14.06 -3.88
CA ILE A 107 -2.87 14.10 -2.97
C ILE A 107 -2.66 13.14 -1.79
N PHE A 108 -2.25 11.91 -2.06
CA PHE A 108 -1.96 10.93 -1.00
C PHE A 108 -0.83 11.39 -0.08
N ALA A 109 0.22 11.99 -0.64
CA ALA A 109 1.33 12.52 0.16
C ALA A 109 0.85 13.63 1.11
N SER A 110 0.02 14.56 0.61
CA SER A 110 -0.56 15.63 1.42
C SER A 110 -1.47 15.08 2.51
N LEU A 111 -2.27 14.07 2.19
CA LEU A 111 -3.15 13.42 3.16
C LEU A 111 -2.34 12.71 4.25
N GLY A 112 -1.24 12.06 3.88
CA GLY A 112 -0.33 11.43 4.83
C GLY A 112 0.29 12.43 5.81
N GLU A 113 0.71 13.59 5.31
CA GLU A 113 1.23 14.68 6.14
C GLU A 113 0.16 15.20 7.11
N PHE A 114 -1.06 15.39 6.62
CA PHE A 114 -2.19 15.83 7.42
C PHE A 114 -2.48 14.85 8.56
N GLU A 115 -2.52 13.56 8.27
CA GLU A 115 -2.75 12.54 9.30
C GLU A 115 -1.62 12.51 10.33
N ALA A 116 -0.37 12.66 9.90
CA ALA A 116 0.77 12.71 10.80
C ALA A 116 0.68 13.92 11.72
N ASP A 117 0.31 15.08 11.20
CA ASP A 117 0.14 16.30 11.99
C ASP A 117 -1.01 16.17 12.99
N GLN A 118 -2.13 15.57 12.58
CA GLN A 118 -3.24 15.30 13.50
C GLN A 118 -2.84 14.36 14.62
N ASN A 119 -2.08 13.31 14.31
CA ASN A 119 -1.61 12.37 15.34
C ASN A 119 -0.69 13.05 16.34
N LYS A 120 0.20 13.94 15.89
CA LYS A 120 1.04 14.73 16.78
C LYS A 120 0.20 15.61 17.69
N GLN A 121 -0.81 16.27 17.15
CA GLN A 121 -1.71 17.13 17.92
C GLN A 121 -2.46 16.33 18.99
N ARG A 122 -3.00 15.17 18.62
CA ARG A 122 -3.69 14.27 19.56
C ARG A 122 -2.77 13.82 20.68
N GLN A 123 -1.52 13.50 20.36
CA GLN A 123 -0.53 13.12 21.37
C GLN A 123 -0.25 14.27 22.34
N ARG A 124 -0.11 15.51 21.85
CA ARG A 124 0.08 16.68 22.68
C ARG A 124 -1.11 16.90 23.60
N GLU A 125 -2.32 16.84 23.07
CA GLU A 125 -3.56 16.99 23.86
C GLU A 125 -3.65 15.90 24.93
N GLY A 126 -3.32 14.66 24.61
CA GLY A 126 -3.28 13.57 25.57
C GLY A 126 -2.28 13.82 26.70
N ILE A 127 -1.08 14.29 26.37
CA ILE A 127 -0.05 14.63 27.35
C ILE A 127 -0.51 15.78 28.26
N GLU A 128 -1.10 16.82 27.69
CA GLU A 128 -1.63 17.96 28.45
C GLU A 128 -2.73 17.55 29.42
N LEU A 129 -3.63 16.68 28.99
CA LEU A 129 -4.69 16.14 29.84
C LEU A 129 -4.13 15.33 31.01
N VAL A 130 -3.12 14.51 30.76
CA VAL A 130 -2.45 13.73 31.81
C VAL A 130 -1.76 14.68 32.82
N LYS A 131 -1.07 15.71 32.35
CA LYS A 131 -0.42 16.72 33.23
C LYS A 131 -1.46 17.45 34.07
N ALA A 132 -2.59 17.87 33.44
CA ALA A 132 -3.68 18.54 34.19
C ALA A 132 -4.28 17.63 35.26
N GLY A 133 -4.49 16.36 34.94
CA GLY A 133 -4.97 15.37 35.90
C GLY A 133 -4.02 15.18 37.09
N ASN A 134 -2.72 15.17 36.85
CA ASN A 134 -1.71 15.07 37.92
C ASN A 134 -1.66 16.31 38.81
N LEU A 135 -1.93 17.48 38.23
CA LEU A 135 -1.97 18.73 38.98
C LEU A 135 -3.19 18.84 39.90
N LEU A 136 -4.28 18.17 39.55
CA LEU A 136 -5.53 18.17 40.31
C LEU A 136 -5.55 17.15 41.44
N ARG A 137 -4.58 16.31 41.53
CA ARG A 137 -4.38 15.35 42.63
C ARG A 137 -3.46 15.92 43.69
#